data_f6a6c82c6ad7ef177c40161e75ad47c9
#
_entry.id   f6a6c82c6ad7ef177c40161e75ad47c9
#
_cell.length_a   1.000
_cell.length_b   1.000
_cell.length_c   1.000
_cell.angle_alpha   90.00
_cell.angle_beta   90.00
_cell.angle_gamma   90.00
#
_symmetry.space_group_name_H-M   'P 1'
#
loop_
_entity.id
_entity.type
_entity.pdbx_description
1 polymer ?
#
loop_
_entity_poly.entity_id
_entity_poly.type
_entity_poly.pdbx_seq_one_letter_code
_entity_poly.pdbx_strand_id
1 'polypeptide(L)'
;MKIVVIDGQGGRMGSAFIDKWIKSGGDPKELIAVGTNAMATSAMMKAGAVKAATGENPVVVNTSGADFVVGPIGIIAADALLADGVDAVFTP
;
A
#
# COMPACT_ATOMS: atom_id res chain seq x y z
N MET A 1 1.06 -1.29 14.23
CA MET A 1 1.85 -1.54 13.02
C MET A 1 1.32 -0.69 11.89
N LYS A 2 2.18 -0.16 11.05
CA LYS A 2 1.78 0.62 9.87
C LYS A 2 2.19 -0.15 8.62
N ILE A 3 1.22 -0.50 7.79
CA ILE A 3 1.42 -1.21 6.53
C ILE A 3 0.87 -0.33 5.42
N VAL A 4 1.73 0.03 4.47
CA VAL A 4 1.32 0.83 3.32
C VAL A 4 1.16 -0.11 2.12
N VAL A 5 -0.02 -0.11 1.53
CA VAL A 5 -0.35 -0.93 0.35
C VAL A 5 -0.42 -0.01 -0.85
N ILE A 6 0.47 -0.20 -1.80
CA ILE A 6 0.58 0.67 -2.98
C ILE A 6 0.28 -0.14 -4.21
N ASP A 7 -0.61 0.38 -5.05
CA ASP A 7 -0.95 -0.27 -6.30
C ASP A 7 -1.31 0.77 -7.36
N GLY A 8 -1.24 0.35 -8.61
CA GLY A 8 -1.60 1.17 -9.76
C GLY A 8 -2.64 0.46 -10.62
N GLN A 9 -2.85 0.98 -11.81
CA GLN A 9 -3.83 0.49 -12.76
C GLN A 9 -5.20 0.28 -12.10
N GLY A 10 -5.72 -0.92 -12.06
CA GLY A 10 -7.01 -1.23 -11.47
C GLY A 10 -7.00 -1.56 -9.99
N GLY A 11 -5.84 -1.57 -9.34
CA GLY A 11 -5.74 -1.85 -7.91
C GLY A 11 -5.99 -3.31 -7.53
N ARG A 12 -5.83 -4.23 -8.45
CA ARG A 12 -6.21 -5.64 -8.24
C ARG A 12 -5.35 -6.33 -7.20
N MET A 13 -4.03 -6.13 -7.27
CA MET A 13 -3.10 -6.75 -6.32
C MET A 13 -3.32 -6.18 -4.92
N GLY A 14 -3.40 -4.86 -4.80
CA GLY A 14 -3.64 -4.20 -3.53
C GLY A 14 -4.97 -4.60 -2.91
N SER A 15 -6.02 -4.68 -3.73
CA SER A 15 -7.35 -5.13 -3.27
C SER A 15 -7.31 -6.57 -2.76
N ALA A 16 -6.61 -7.45 -3.47
CA ALA A 16 -6.48 -8.85 -3.07
C ALA A 16 -5.73 -8.97 -1.73
N PHE A 17 -4.67 -8.19 -1.56
CA PHE A 17 -3.92 -8.18 -0.31
C PHE A 17 -4.79 -7.69 0.86
N ILE A 18 -5.50 -6.60 0.67
CA ILE A 18 -6.35 -6.01 1.72
C ILE A 18 -7.46 -6.99 2.12
N ASP A 19 -8.10 -7.61 1.13
CA ASP A 19 -9.14 -8.59 1.39
C ASP A 19 -8.61 -9.76 2.23
N LYS A 20 -7.45 -10.27 1.84
CA LYS A 20 -6.82 -11.39 2.55
C LYS A 20 -6.39 -11.01 3.96
N TRP A 21 -5.86 -9.79 4.13
CA TRP A 21 -5.46 -9.27 5.44
C TRP A 21 -6.65 -9.26 6.39
N ILE A 22 -7.76 -8.72 5.95
CA ILE A 22 -8.97 -8.60 6.78
C ILE A 22 -9.54 -9.99 7.09
N LYS A 23 -9.61 -10.87 6.09
CA LYS A 23 -10.12 -12.24 6.29
C LYS A 23 -9.25 -13.07 7.21
N SER A 24 -7.98 -12.74 7.31
CA SER A 24 -7.05 -13.42 8.21
C SER A 24 -7.11 -12.88 9.64
N GLY A 25 -7.97 -11.92 9.92
CA GLY A 25 -8.11 -11.32 11.24
C GLY A 25 -7.24 -10.07 11.45
N GLY A 26 -6.61 -9.57 10.40
CA GLY A 26 -5.81 -8.34 10.49
C GLY A 26 -6.69 -7.11 10.67
N ASP A 27 -6.19 -6.13 11.42
CA ASP A 27 -6.92 -4.89 11.67
C ASP A 27 -6.80 -3.97 10.44
N PRO A 28 -7.92 -3.62 9.79
CA PRO A 28 -7.86 -2.72 8.64
C PRO A 28 -7.33 -1.31 8.98
N LYS A 29 -7.36 -0.92 10.24
CA LYS A 29 -6.80 0.38 10.68
C LYS A 29 -5.29 0.43 10.57
N GLU A 30 -4.62 -0.70 10.50
CA GLU A 30 -3.17 -0.78 10.33
C GLU A 30 -2.75 -0.58 8.88
N LEU A 31 -3.70 -0.60 7.94
CA LEU A 31 -3.43 -0.46 6.52
C LEU A 31 -3.65 0.97 6.05
N ILE A 32 -2.78 1.44 5.17
CA ILE A 32 -2.97 2.66 4.42
C ILE A 32 -2.86 2.30 2.95
N ALA A 33 -3.94 2.48 2.20
CA ALA A 33 -3.95 2.19 0.78
C ALA A 33 -3.55 3.44 0.01
N VAL A 34 -2.58 3.29 -0.89
CA VAL A 34 -2.15 4.39 -1.75
C VAL A 34 -2.24 3.93 -3.20
N GLY A 35 -3.17 4.49 -3.94
CA GLY A 35 -3.30 4.22 -5.36
C GLY A 35 -2.55 5.27 -6.17
N THR A 36 -1.87 4.85 -7.23
CA THR A 36 -1.22 5.79 -8.14
C THR A 36 -2.24 6.48 -9.05
N ASN A 37 -3.47 6.00 -9.06
CA ASN A 37 -4.61 6.63 -9.73
C ASN A 37 -5.88 6.39 -8.92
N ALA A 38 -6.92 7.14 -9.24
CA ALA A 38 -8.19 7.09 -8.49
C ALA A 38 -8.88 5.74 -8.57
N MET A 39 -8.75 5.04 -9.68
CA MET A 39 -9.37 3.72 -9.86
C MET A 39 -8.75 2.69 -8.91
N ALA A 40 -7.44 2.68 -8.79
CA ALA A 40 -6.74 1.78 -7.88
C ALA A 40 -7.11 2.09 -6.42
N THR A 41 -7.13 3.36 -6.04
CA THR A 41 -7.52 3.77 -4.69
C THR A 41 -8.95 3.32 -4.38
N SER A 42 -9.87 3.53 -5.31
CA SER A 42 -11.28 3.15 -5.14
C SER A 42 -11.42 1.64 -4.96
N ALA A 43 -10.69 0.86 -5.75
CA ALA A 43 -10.74 -0.60 -5.65
C ALA A 43 -10.26 -1.08 -4.27
N MET A 44 -9.17 -0.49 -3.77
CA MET A 44 -8.64 -0.85 -2.45
C MET A 44 -9.58 -0.44 -1.32
N MET A 45 -10.28 0.69 -1.45
CA MET A 45 -11.29 1.10 -0.48
C MET A 45 -12.45 0.11 -0.46
N LYS A 46 -12.90 -0.35 -1.63
CA LYS A 46 -13.96 -1.35 -1.73
C LYS A 46 -13.56 -2.67 -1.10
N ALA A 47 -12.28 -3.00 -1.13
CA ALA A 47 -11.76 -4.22 -0.49
C ALA A 47 -11.72 -4.11 1.04
N GLY A 48 -11.88 -2.92 1.59
CA GLY A 48 -11.97 -2.72 3.03
C GLY A 48 -10.99 -1.72 3.63
N ALA A 49 -10.16 -1.06 2.82
CA ALA A 49 -9.25 -0.05 3.33
C ALA A 49 -10.05 1.14 3.90
N VAL A 50 -9.72 1.54 5.13
CA VAL A 50 -10.38 2.67 5.79
C VAL A 50 -9.57 3.95 5.67
N LYS A 51 -8.29 3.85 5.32
CA LYS A 51 -7.40 4.97 5.05
C LYS A 51 -6.86 4.82 3.64
N ALA A 52 -7.02 5.84 2.81
CA ALA A 52 -6.61 5.76 1.43
C ALA A 52 -6.24 7.14 0.88
N ALA A 53 -5.33 7.16 -0.05
CA ALA A 53 -4.91 8.38 -0.75
C ALA A 53 -4.50 8.03 -2.18
N THR A 54 -4.48 9.04 -3.04
CA THR A 54 -4.14 8.87 -4.46
C THR A 54 -2.97 9.78 -4.83
N GLY A 55 -2.02 9.25 -5.58
CA GLY A 55 -0.91 10.01 -6.14
C GLY A 55 0.44 9.58 -5.63
N GLU A 56 1.50 10.17 -6.18
CA GLU A 56 2.87 9.83 -5.80
C GLU A 56 3.28 10.45 -4.47
N ASN A 57 2.86 11.68 -4.22
CA ASN A 57 3.23 12.38 -2.99
C ASN A 57 2.72 11.66 -1.72
N PRO A 58 1.46 11.18 -1.68
CA PRO A 58 1.01 10.34 -0.58
C PRO A 58 1.83 9.06 -0.40
N VAL A 59 2.35 8.48 -1.50
CA VAL A 59 3.25 7.32 -1.42
C VAL A 59 4.48 7.66 -0.59
N VAL A 60 5.17 8.75 -0.96
CA VAL A 60 6.40 9.16 -0.28
C VAL A 60 6.13 9.47 1.19
N VAL A 61 5.09 10.23 1.46
CA VAL A 61 4.75 10.65 2.85
C VAL A 61 4.37 9.44 3.70
N ASN A 62 3.60 8.52 3.17
CA ASN A 62 3.07 7.40 3.96
C ASN A 62 4.07 6.26 4.15
N THR A 63 5.06 6.11 3.27
CA THR A 63 6.10 5.09 3.48
C THR A 63 7.05 5.48 4.59
N SER A 64 7.15 6.75 4.92
CA SER A 64 7.92 7.20 6.07
C SER A 64 7.29 6.66 7.35
N GLY A 65 8.06 5.93 8.14
CA GLY A 65 7.57 5.34 9.38
C GLY A 65 6.72 4.10 9.22
N ALA A 66 6.58 3.57 8.00
CA ALA A 66 5.89 2.30 7.78
C ALA A 66 6.74 1.13 8.26
N ASP A 67 6.09 0.10 8.78
CA ASP A 67 6.78 -1.15 9.14
C ASP A 67 6.95 -2.03 7.90
N PHE A 68 5.94 -2.06 7.05
CA PHE A 68 5.97 -2.81 5.80
C PHE A 68 5.34 -2.00 4.67
N VAL A 69 5.84 -2.24 3.46
CA VAL A 69 5.26 -1.69 2.25
C VAL A 69 4.95 -2.86 1.32
N VAL A 70 3.70 -2.94 0.89
CA VAL A 70 3.22 -3.96 -0.04
C VAL A 70 3.01 -3.30 -1.38
N GLY A 71 3.66 -3.82 -2.40
CA GLY A 71 3.54 -3.29 -3.75
C GLY A 71 3.60 -4.40 -4.78
N PRO A 72 3.55 -4.05 -6.08
CA PRO A 72 3.60 -5.05 -7.14
C PRO A 72 4.83 -5.96 -7.12
N ILE A 73 5.91 -5.49 -6.51
CA ILE A 73 7.15 -6.28 -6.39
C ILE A 73 7.16 -7.17 -5.14
N GLY A 74 6.14 -7.09 -4.30
CA GLY A 74 6.03 -7.91 -3.11
C GLY A 74 5.92 -7.11 -1.82
N ILE A 75 6.27 -7.74 -0.71
CA ILE A 75 6.22 -7.14 0.62
C ILE A 75 7.64 -6.84 1.06
N ILE A 76 7.91 -5.59 1.43
CA ILE A 76 9.24 -5.14 1.80
C ILE A 76 9.18 -4.49 3.19
N ALA A 77 10.14 -4.86 4.06
CA ALA A 77 10.28 -4.20 5.35
C ALA A 77 10.81 -2.78 5.15
N ALA A 78 10.33 -1.84 5.96
CA ALA A 78 10.69 -0.44 5.81
C ALA A 78 12.20 -0.17 5.90
N ASP A 79 12.92 -0.96 6.68
CA ASP A 79 14.38 -0.82 6.81
C ASP A 79 15.08 -1.02 5.47
N ALA A 80 14.62 -1.99 4.67
CA ALA A 80 15.18 -2.24 3.35
C ALA A 80 14.90 -1.06 2.41
N LEU A 81 13.74 -0.44 2.52
CA LEU A 81 13.39 0.74 1.73
C LEU A 81 14.28 1.93 2.04
N LEU A 82 14.59 2.14 3.32
CA LEU A 82 15.47 3.22 3.73
C LEU A 82 16.89 3.06 3.19
N ALA A 83 17.35 1.82 3.08
CA ALA A 83 18.68 1.52 2.56
C ALA A 83 18.78 1.76 1.04
N ASP A 84 17.73 1.37 0.30
CA ASP A 84 17.72 1.40 -1.16
C ASP A 84 17.02 2.63 -1.74
N GLY A 85 16.31 3.36 -0.90
CA GLY A 85 15.49 4.48 -1.31
C GLY A 85 14.06 4.05 -1.66
N VAL A 86 13.12 4.95 -1.40
CA VAL A 86 11.69 4.70 -1.62
C VAL A 86 11.37 4.44 -3.08
N ASP A 87 12.10 5.09 -3.98
CA ASP A 87 11.86 4.99 -5.43
C ASP A 87 12.06 3.59 -5.96
N ALA A 88 12.90 2.77 -5.33
CA ALA A 88 13.16 1.41 -5.77
C ALA A 88 11.89 0.53 -5.74
N VAL A 89 10.92 0.87 -4.89
CA VAL A 89 9.67 0.12 -4.76
C VAL A 89 8.66 0.47 -5.84
N PHE A 90 8.74 1.70 -6.36
CA PHE A 90 7.71 2.27 -7.24
C PHE A 90 8.15 2.46 -8.67
N THR A 91 9.39 2.20 -8.97
CA THR A 91 9.89 2.29 -10.34
C THR A 91 9.36 1.09 -11.12
N PRO A 92 8.72 1.32 -12.25
CA PRO A 92 8.19 0.25 -13.07
C PRO A 92 9.27 -0.73 -13.52
#